data_cf689091225f7ed8e020588732530ea6
#
_entry.id   cf689091225f7ed8e020588732530ea6
#
_cell.length_a   1.000
_cell.length_b   1.000
_cell.length_c   1.000
_cell.angle_alpha   90.00
_cell.angle_beta   90.00
_cell.angle_gamma   90.00
#
_symmetry.space_group_name_H-M   'P 1'
#
loop_
_entity.id
_entity.type
_entity.pdbx_description
1 polymer ?
#
loop_
_entity_poly.entity_id
_entity_poly.type
_entity_poly.pdbx_seq_one_letter_code
_entity_poly.pdbx_strand_id
1 'polypeptide(L)'
;VESRGLGDVYKRQVYTGTRADRKRALDTEDMQKVFAKLPSSPAVTPAMRRTQELFVLMFLLRGLPFVDLAYLRKSDLHDNVITYRRRKTGRPLSVTLTPEAMAILKRYMNRDTSSPYLFPLLNSREGTKEAYHEYQLALRNFNRQLMLLGEMLGLGDKLSSYTARHTWATTAYYCEIHPGVISEAMGHSSITVTETYLKPFRNKKIDEANKKVVDFIKRSIPIAMC
;
A
#
# COMPACT_ATOMS: atom_id res chain seq x y z
N VAL A 1 -18.86 -31.45 32.37
CA VAL A 1 -18.84 -30.05 31.93
C VAL A 1 -17.56 -29.42 32.47
N GLU A 2 -16.49 -29.46 31.68
CA GLU A 2 -15.20 -28.87 32.06
C GLU A 2 -15.27 -27.35 31.90
N SER A 3 -15.05 -26.65 32.99
CA SER A 3 -14.91 -25.19 33.03
C SER A 3 -13.61 -24.80 32.30
N ARG A 4 -13.74 -24.28 31.06
CA ARG A 4 -12.62 -23.61 30.41
C ARG A 4 -12.28 -22.34 31.18
N GLY A 5 -11.13 -22.38 31.89
CA GLY A 5 -10.68 -21.30 32.76
C GLY A 5 -10.40 -20.01 31.96
N LEU A 6 -10.61 -18.86 32.60
CA LEU A 6 -10.31 -17.50 32.12
C LEU A 6 -8.89 -17.35 31.56
N GLY A 7 -7.95 -18.20 31.91
CA GLY A 7 -6.58 -18.20 31.42
C GLY A 7 -6.43 -18.51 29.92
N ASP A 8 -7.36 -19.28 29.32
CA ASP A 8 -7.31 -19.61 27.88
C ASP A 8 -7.81 -18.47 26.99
N VAL A 9 -8.66 -17.60 27.50
CA VAL A 9 -9.13 -16.40 26.81
C VAL A 9 -8.02 -15.35 26.75
N TYR A 10 -7.24 -15.22 27.83
CA TYR A 10 -6.11 -14.28 27.88
C TYR A 10 -4.93 -14.71 27.00
N LYS A 11 -4.67 -16.00 26.87
CA LYS A 11 -3.62 -16.52 25.97
C LYS A 11 -3.91 -16.26 24.48
N ARG A 12 -5.18 -16.09 24.11
CA ARG A 12 -5.57 -15.69 22.73
C ARG A 12 -5.45 -14.18 22.48
N GLN A 13 -5.33 -13.36 23.51
CA GLN A 13 -5.17 -11.90 23.42
C GLN A 13 -3.73 -11.42 23.51
N VAL A 14 -2.79 -12.28 23.89
CA VAL A 14 -1.38 -11.95 23.73
C VAL A 14 -1.08 -12.08 22.24
N TYR A 15 -1.15 -10.95 21.54
CA TYR A 15 -0.59 -10.78 20.23
C TYR A 15 0.92 -11.10 20.32
N THR A 16 1.26 -12.36 20.16
CA THR A 16 2.60 -12.75 19.80
C THR A 16 2.78 -12.25 18.39
N GLY A 17 3.13 -10.96 18.27
CA GLY A 17 3.53 -10.39 17.01
C GLY A 17 4.55 -11.33 16.42
N THR A 18 4.13 -12.12 15.42
CA THR A 18 5.09 -12.69 14.52
C THR A 18 5.88 -11.48 14.07
N ARG A 19 7.10 -11.33 14.60
CA ARG A 19 8.06 -10.37 14.10
C ARG A 19 8.04 -10.57 12.61
N ALA A 20 7.42 -9.66 11.89
CA ALA A 20 7.65 -9.54 10.48
C ALA A 20 9.10 -9.07 10.37
N ASP A 21 10.04 -10.02 10.49
CA ASP A 21 11.49 -9.80 10.47
C ASP A 21 11.96 -9.25 9.12
N ARG A 22 11.05 -9.00 8.19
CA ARG A 22 11.33 -8.38 6.91
C ARG A 22 10.57 -7.06 6.80
N LYS A 23 11.31 -5.98 6.93
CA LYS A 23 10.85 -4.64 6.59
C LYS A 23 10.43 -4.63 5.11
N ARG A 24 9.14 -4.61 4.83
CA ARG A 24 8.61 -4.60 3.45
C ARG A 24 8.32 -3.19 2.94
N ALA A 25 8.35 -2.19 3.80
CA ALA A 25 8.14 -0.80 3.41
C ALA A 25 9.48 -0.16 3.06
N LEU A 26 9.54 0.49 1.91
CA LEU A 26 10.67 1.33 1.53
C LEU A 26 10.76 2.53 2.47
N ASP A 27 11.97 3.02 2.70
CA ASP A 27 12.17 4.33 3.30
C ASP A 27 11.96 5.45 2.26
N THR A 28 12.11 6.69 2.72
CA THR A 28 11.85 7.86 1.87
C THR A 28 12.83 7.95 0.70
N GLU A 29 14.11 7.63 0.93
CA GLU A 29 15.15 7.73 -0.11
C GLU A 29 14.93 6.69 -1.20
N ASP A 30 14.66 5.44 -0.82
CA ASP A 30 14.38 4.37 -1.76
C ASP A 30 13.07 4.61 -2.52
N MET A 31 12.05 5.16 -1.85
CA MET A 31 10.82 5.52 -2.54
C MET A 31 11.02 6.67 -3.53
N GLN A 32 11.87 7.65 -3.22
CA GLN A 32 12.25 8.71 -4.16
C GLN A 32 12.93 8.16 -5.42
N LYS A 33 13.83 7.16 -5.28
CA LYS A 33 14.44 6.47 -6.43
C LYS A 33 13.37 5.79 -7.30
N VAL A 34 12.37 5.15 -6.68
CA VAL A 34 11.26 4.50 -7.41
C VAL A 34 10.36 5.53 -8.10
N PHE A 35 10.16 6.71 -7.53
CA PHE A 35 9.40 7.80 -8.17
C PHE A 35 10.16 8.51 -9.28
N ALA A 36 11.48 8.46 -9.26
CA ALA A 36 12.31 9.13 -10.26
C ALA A 36 12.12 8.52 -11.65
N LYS A 37 12.22 9.37 -12.67
CA LYS A 37 12.17 8.90 -14.06
C LYS A 37 13.37 8.01 -14.35
N LEU A 38 13.09 6.79 -14.81
CA LEU A 38 14.15 5.88 -15.21
C LEU A 38 14.97 6.42 -16.40
N PRO A 39 16.29 6.19 -16.41
CA PRO A 39 17.15 6.67 -17.47
C PRO A 39 16.77 6.04 -18.82
N SER A 40 17.14 6.74 -19.90
CA SER A 40 17.10 6.18 -21.24
C SER A 40 18.32 5.29 -21.44
N SER A 41 18.21 4.03 -21.06
CA SER A 41 19.27 3.03 -21.15
C SER A 41 18.73 1.74 -21.74
N PRO A 42 19.51 0.97 -22.51
CA PRO A 42 19.11 -0.36 -22.99
C PRO A 42 18.76 -1.34 -21.86
N ALA A 43 19.27 -1.14 -20.65
CA ALA A 43 18.94 -1.93 -19.47
C ALA A 43 17.49 -1.69 -18.99
N VAL A 44 16.87 -0.57 -19.34
CA VAL A 44 15.49 -0.21 -18.95
C VAL A 44 14.53 -0.63 -20.04
N THR A 45 13.95 -1.80 -19.88
CA THR A 45 12.96 -2.31 -20.84
C THR A 45 11.61 -1.57 -20.73
N PRO A 46 10.79 -1.54 -21.79
CA PRO A 46 9.42 -1.01 -21.70
C PRO A 46 8.59 -1.70 -20.62
N ALA A 47 8.78 -3.01 -20.41
CA ALA A 47 8.11 -3.78 -19.37
C ALA A 47 8.51 -3.30 -17.95
N MET A 48 9.79 -3.03 -17.73
CA MET A 48 10.29 -2.51 -16.46
C MET A 48 9.72 -1.12 -16.17
N ARG A 49 9.72 -0.22 -17.16
CA ARG A 49 9.15 1.13 -17.04
C ARG A 49 7.66 1.10 -16.72
N ARG A 50 6.90 0.26 -17.45
CA ARG A 50 5.47 0.04 -17.16
C ARG A 50 5.26 -0.47 -15.73
N THR A 51 6.07 -1.41 -15.29
CA THR A 51 5.99 -1.99 -13.95
C THR A 51 6.28 -0.95 -12.87
N GLN A 52 7.31 -0.13 -13.05
CA GLN A 52 7.62 0.99 -12.16
C GLN A 52 6.42 1.94 -12.04
N GLU A 53 5.88 2.40 -13.17
CA GLU A 53 4.80 3.39 -13.16
C GLU A 53 3.50 2.78 -12.58
N LEU A 54 3.19 1.52 -12.84
CA LEU A 54 2.06 0.84 -12.20
C LEU A 54 2.28 0.64 -10.70
N PHE A 55 3.51 0.39 -10.24
CA PHE A 55 3.84 0.34 -8.82
C PHE A 55 3.64 1.71 -8.15
N VAL A 56 4.10 2.79 -8.79
CA VAL A 56 3.85 4.17 -8.33
C VAL A 56 2.35 4.45 -8.28
N LEU A 57 1.59 4.04 -9.30
CA LEU A 57 0.14 4.18 -9.30
C LEU A 57 -0.51 3.44 -8.12
N MET A 58 -0.09 2.21 -7.85
CA MET A 58 -0.58 1.46 -6.67
C MET A 58 -0.33 2.22 -5.37
N PHE A 59 0.82 2.86 -5.22
CA PHE A 59 1.13 3.70 -4.06
C PHE A 59 0.22 4.94 -4.02
N LEU A 60 0.08 5.68 -5.12
CA LEU A 60 -0.77 6.87 -5.22
C LEU A 60 -2.25 6.55 -4.96
N LEU A 61 -2.67 5.32 -5.24
CA LEU A 61 -4.01 4.80 -4.93
C LEU A 61 -4.10 4.19 -3.51
N ARG A 62 -3.41 4.79 -2.55
CA ARG A 62 -3.46 4.43 -1.12
C ARG A 62 -3.01 2.98 -0.86
N GLY A 63 -1.99 2.54 -1.57
CA GLY A 63 -1.49 1.17 -1.48
C GLY A 63 -2.47 0.13 -2.05
N LEU A 64 -3.06 0.42 -3.21
CA LEU A 64 -3.91 -0.51 -3.95
C LEU A 64 -3.17 -1.83 -4.18
N PRO A 65 -3.67 -3.00 -3.76
CA PRO A 65 -3.02 -4.27 -4.06
C PRO A 65 -3.09 -4.61 -5.54
N PHE A 66 -2.11 -5.37 -6.03
CA PHE A 66 -2.05 -5.79 -7.43
C PHE A 66 -3.29 -6.57 -7.88
N VAL A 67 -3.89 -7.38 -6.99
CA VAL A 67 -5.14 -8.09 -7.31
C VAL A 67 -6.28 -7.12 -7.61
N ASP A 68 -6.42 -6.05 -6.82
CA ASP A 68 -7.46 -5.07 -7.06
C ASP A 68 -7.15 -4.28 -8.34
N LEU A 69 -5.87 -3.88 -8.57
CA LEU A 69 -5.43 -3.23 -9.82
C LEU A 69 -5.76 -4.07 -11.06
N ALA A 70 -5.48 -5.39 -11.01
CA ALA A 70 -5.68 -6.27 -12.15
C ALA A 70 -7.15 -6.44 -12.54
N TYR A 71 -8.05 -6.37 -11.57
CA TYR A 71 -9.48 -6.54 -11.79
C TYR A 71 -10.27 -5.23 -11.84
N LEU A 72 -9.61 -4.04 -11.75
CA LEU A 72 -10.29 -2.76 -11.97
C LEU A 72 -10.96 -2.74 -13.34
N ARG A 73 -12.18 -2.25 -13.38
CA ARG A 73 -12.99 -2.11 -14.59
C ARG A 73 -12.98 -0.67 -15.10
N LYS A 74 -13.22 -0.49 -16.38
CA LYS A 74 -13.43 0.84 -16.96
C LYS A 74 -14.60 1.57 -16.32
N SER A 75 -15.65 0.81 -15.94
CA SER A 75 -16.82 1.34 -15.22
C SER A 75 -16.53 1.76 -13.77
N ASP A 76 -15.39 1.42 -13.22
CA ASP A 76 -14.99 1.88 -11.88
C ASP A 76 -14.42 3.29 -11.88
N LEU A 77 -14.06 3.80 -13.06
CA LEU A 77 -13.52 5.15 -13.25
C LEU A 77 -14.60 6.11 -13.74
N HIS A 78 -14.87 7.11 -12.92
CA HIS A 78 -15.76 8.24 -13.27
C HIS A 78 -15.00 9.53 -13.04
N ASP A 79 -14.82 10.32 -14.11
CA ASP A 79 -14.03 11.55 -14.10
C ASP A 79 -12.61 11.33 -13.55
N ASN A 80 -12.34 11.76 -12.33
CA ASN A 80 -11.07 11.58 -11.63
C ASN A 80 -11.20 10.72 -10.36
N VAL A 81 -12.26 9.91 -10.24
CA VAL A 81 -12.51 9.07 -9.06
C VAL A 81 -12.59 7.61 -9.49
N ILE A 82 -11.83 6.75 -8.83
CA ILE A 82 -11.98 5.29 -8.93
C ILE A 82 -12.80 4.82 -7.72
N THR A 83 -13.93 4.14 -8.00
CA THR A 83 -14.78 3.51 -7.00
C THR A 83 -14.84 2.02 -7.26
N TYR A 84 -14.35 1.22 -6.32
CA TYR A 84 -14.26 -0.23 -6.46
C TYR A 84 -14.51 -0.96 -5.13
N ARG A 85 -14.74 -2.26 -5.18
CA ARG A 85 -14.80 -3.11 -4.00
C ARG A 85 -13.50 -3.90 -3.84
N ARG A 86 -12.93 -3.83 -2.63
CA ARG A 86 -11.77 -4.64 -2.25
C ARG A 86 -12.06 -6.13 -2.43
N ARG A 87 -11.28 -6.82 -3.24
CA ARG A 87 -11.50 -8.26 -3.51
C ARG A 87 -11.39 -9.13 -2.26
N LYS A 88 -10.47 -8.79 -1.35
CA LYS A 88 -10.26 -9.57 -0.13
C LYS A 88 -11.34 -9.35 0.94
N THR A 89 -11.89 -8.16 1.05
CA THR A 89 -12.79 -7.78 2.17
C THR A 89 -14.19 -7.39 1.74
N GLY A 90 -14.43 -7.21 0.43
CA GLY A 90 -15.70 -6.70 -0.11
C GLY A 90 -15.99 -5.23 0.21
N ARG A 91 -15.11 -4.53 0.95
CA ARG A 91 -15.32 -3.13 1.32
C ARG A 91 -15.31 -2.22 0.11
N PRO A 92 -16.29 -1.32 -0.04
CA PRO A 92 -16.28 -0.29 -1.06
C PRO A 92 -15.21 0.76 -0.72
N LEU A 93 -14.46 1.19 -1.72
CA LEU A 93 -13.48 2.27 -1.62
C LEU A 93 -13.67 3.24 -2.78
N SER A 94 -13.48 4.52 -2.48
CA SER A 94 -13.48 5.60 -3.46
C SER A 94 -12.19 6.39 -3.32
N VAL A 95 -11.45 6.55 -4.42
CA VAL A 95 -10.14 7.21 -4.44
C VAL A 95 -10.14 8.26 -5.53
N THR A 96 -9.99 9.52 -5.12
CA THR A 96 -9.76 10.63 -6.05
C THR A 96 -8.34 10.57 -6.58
N LEU A 97 -8.19 10.60 -7.89
CA LEU A 97 -6.90 10.53 -8.57
C LEU A 97 -6.19 11.87 -8.52
N THR A 98 -4.92 11.85 -8.15
CA THR A 98 -4.04 13.00 -8.36
C THR A 98 -3.72 13.16 -9.84
N PRO A 99 -3.26 14.34 -10.31
CA PRO A 99 -2.85 14.53 -11.70
C PRO A 99 -1.81 13.51 -12.17
N GLU A 100 -0.87 13.14 -11.31
CA GLU A 100 0.17 12.15 -11.59
C GLU A 100 -0.43 10.75 -11.76
N ALA A 101 -1.34 10.35 -10.86
CA ALA A 101 -2.04 9.06 -10.95
C ALA A 101 -2.88 8.98 -12.24
N MET A 102 -3.57 10.07 -12.60
CA MET A 102 -4.34 10.16 -13.85
C MET A 102 -3.44 10.05 -15.08
N ALA A 103 -2.27 10.69 -15.08
CA ALA A 103 -1.31 10.62 -16.18
C ALA A 103 -0.82 9.18 -16.41
N ILE A 104 -0.47 8.45 -15.34
CA ILE A 104 -0.07 7.05 -15.42
C ILE A 104 -1.23 6.19 -15.91
N LEU A 105 -2.43 6.38 -15.35
CA LEU A 105 -3.63 5.64 -15.75
C LEU A 105 -3.88 5.80 -17.24
N LYS A 106 -3.95 7.03 -17.76
CA LYS A 106 -4.18 7.32 -19.20
C LYS A 106 -3.13 6.69 -20.10
N ARG A 107 -1.89 6.57 -19.65
CA ARG A 107 -0.79 5.95 -20.41
C ARG A 107 -0.97 4.45 -20.58
N TYR A 108 -1.45 3.76 -19.53
CA TYR A 108 -1.50 2.30 -19.48
C TYR A 108 -2.90 1.71 -19.50
N MET A 109 -3.94 2.55 -19.57
CA MET A 109 -5.31 2.05 -19.65
C MET A 109 -5.53 1.19 -20.89
N ASN A 110 -6.38 0.20 -20.75
CA ASN A 110 -6.74 -0.72 -21.81
C ASN A 110 -7.54 0.00 -22.91
N ARG A 111 -7.00 0.02 -24.11
CA ARG A 111 -7.62 0.66 -25.30
C ARG A 111 -8.60 -0.24 -26.04
N ASP A 112 -8.59 -1.55 -25.76
CA ASP A 112 -9.57 -2.48 -26.31
C ASP A 112 -10.95 -2.19 -25.73
N THR A 113 -11.85 -1.66 -26.55
CA THR A 113 -13.20 -1.25 -26.13
C THR A 113 -14.08 -2.44 -25.75
N SER A 114 -13.77 -3.63 -26.22
CA SER A 114 -14.49 -4.87 -25.88
C SER A 114 -14.14 -5.40 -24.49
N SER A 115 -12.95 -5.06 -23.98
CA SER A 115 -12.49 -5.48 -22.67
C SER A 115 -13.10 -4.62 -21.56
N PRO A 116 -13.67 -5.23 -20.50
CA PRO A 116 -14.21 -4.48 -19.38
C PRO A 116 -13.12 -3.95 -18.45
N TYR A 117 -11.89 -4.50 -18.50
CA TYR A 117 -10.81 -4.19 -17.59
C TYR A 117 -10.16 -2.85 -17.88
N LEU A 118 -9.85 -2.10 -16.82
CA LEU A 118 -9.20 -0.78 -16.92
C LEU A 118 -7.76 -0.89 -17.41
N PHE A 119 -7.06 -1.95 -17.04
CA PHE A 119 -5.70 -2.23 -17.50
C PHE A 119 -5.65 -3.55 -18.29
N PRO A 120 -4.79 -3.67 -19.31
CA PRO A 120 -4.66 -4.89 -20.12
C PRO A 120 -3.80 -5.94 -19.38
N LEU A 121 -4.28 -6.39 -18.21
CA LEU A 121 -3.66 -7.40 -17.36
C LEU A 121 -4.40 -8.72 -17.44
N LEU A 122 -5.70 -8.67 -17.76
CA LEU A 122 -6.61 -9.80 -17.90
C LEU A 122 -7.39 -9.65 -19.20
N ASN A 123 -7.72 -10.79 -19.83
CA ASN A 123 -8.54 -10.88 -21.03
C ASN A 123 -9.81 -11.70 -20.78
N SER A 124 -9.70 -12.76 -19.97
CA SER A 124 -10.79 -13.69 -19.71
C SER A 124 -11.82 -13.09 -18.73
N ARG A 125 -13.05 -13.61 -18.83
CA ARG A 125 -14.17 -13.16 -17.97
C ARG A 125 -13.86 -13.43 -16.49
N GLU A 126 -14.12 -12.45 -15.65
CA GLU A 126 -13.99 -12.55 -14.19
C GLU A 126 -14.79 -13.75 -13.64
N GLY A 127 -14.21 -14.44 -12.66
CA GLY A 127 -14.78 -15.64 -12.04
C GLY A 127 -14.43 -16.95 -12.75
N THR A 128 -13.75 -16.91 -13.90
CA THR A 128 -13.27 -18.11 -14.60
C THR A 128 -11.88 -18.55 -14.11
N LYS A 129 -11.55 -19.83 -14.34
CA LYS A 129 -10.21 -20.36 -14.04
C LYS A 129 -9.14 -19.70 -14.89
N GLU A 130 -9.48 -19.35 -16.13
CA GLU A 130 -8.62 -18.68 -17.10
C GLU A 130 -8.22 -17.29 -16.58
N ALA A 131 -9.19 -16.47 -16.14
CA ALA A 131 -8.91 -15.15 -15.55
C ALA A 131 -8.03 -15.24 -14.31
N TYR A 132 -8.24 -16.27 -13.47
CA TYR A 132 -7.40 -16.49 -12.30
C TYR A 132 -5.96 -16.88 -12.70
N HIS A 133 -5.80 -17.74 -13.70
CA HIS A 133 -4.49 -18.11 -14.22
C HIS A 133 -3.74 -16.92 -14.85
N GLU A 134 -4.45 -16.11 -15.66
CA GLU A 134 -3.91 -14.86 -16.21
C GLU A 134 -3.44 -13.91 -15.12
N TYR A 135 -4.25 -13.74 -14.06
CA TYR A 135 -3.87 -12.93 -12.90
C TYR A 135 -2.58 -13.43 -12.24
N GLN A 136 -2.45 -14.76 -12.04
CA GLN A 136 -1.25 -15.33 -11.42
C GLN A 136 -0.01 -15.12 -12.29
N LEU A 137 -0.14 -15.24 -13.61
CA LEU A 137 0.94 -14.98 -14.56
C LEU A 137 1.34 -13.49 -14.52
N ALA A 138 0.35 -12.60 -14.57
CA ALA A 138 0.57 -11.16 -14.49
C ALA A 138 1.28 -10.78 -13.19
N LEU A 139 0.86 -11.31 -12.04
CA LEU A 139 1.49 -11.07 -10.74
C LEU A 139 2.94 -11.56 -10.69
N ARG A 140 3.21 -12.77 -11.20
CA ARG A 140 4.58 -13.31 -11.25
C ARG A 140 5.48 -12.45 -12.12
N ASN A 141 5.01 -12.05 -13.30
CA ASN A 141 5.76 -11.19 -14.21
C ASN A 141 6.00 -9.81 -13.58
N PHE A 142 4.99 -9.23 -12.95
CA PHE A 142 5.08 -7.94 -12.25
C PHE A 142 6.14 -7.99 -11.15
N ASN A 143 6.09 -9.00 -10.27
CA ASN A 143 7.07 -9.16 -9.20
C ASN A 143 8.49 -9.43 -9.72
N ARG A 144 8.65 -10.17 -10.82
CA ARG A 144 9.95 -10.37 -11.46
C ARG A 144 10.54 -9.05 -11.97
N GLN A 145 9.73 -8.23 -12.63
CA GLN A 145 10.17 -6.91 -13.10
C GLN A 145 10.49 -5.96 -11.94
N LEU A 146 9.72 -6.02 -10.84
CA LEU A 146 10.01 -5.26 -9.62
C LEU A 146 11.32 -5.68 -8.98
N MET A 147 11.65 -6.98 -8.97
CA MET A 147 12.93 -7.46 -8.45
C MET A 147 14.08 -6.88 -9.26
N LEU A 148 14.04 -6.98 -10.59
CA LEU A 148 15.04 -6.41 -11.47
C LEU A 148 15.16 -4.89 -11.34
N LEU A 149 14.03 -4.21 -11.18
CA LEU A 149 14.00 -2.76 -10.92
C LEU A 149 14.69 -2.42 -9.59
N GLY A 150 14.39 -3.17 -8.53
CA GLY A 150 15.01 -2.98 -7.22
C GLY A 150 16.53 -3.16 -7.26
N GLU A 151 17.00 -4.18 -7.95
CA GLU A 151 18.44 -4.42 -8.17
C GLU A 151 19.09 -3.27 -8.95
N MET A 152 18.46 -2.82 -10.04
CA MET A 152 18.96 -1.71 -10.85
C MET A 152 19.03 -0.39 -10.07
N LEU A 153 18.06 -0.13 -9.19
CA LEU A 153 18.00 1.08 -8.36
C LEU A 153 18.87 0.98 -7.10
N GLY A 154 19.50 -0.16 -6.84
CA GLY A 154 20.32 -0.40 -5.65
C GLY A 154 19.49 -0.32 -4.36
N LEU A 155 18.25 -0.81 -4.36
CA LEU A 155 17.41 -0.81 -3.17
C LEU A 155 17.89 -1.86 -2.17
N GLY A 156 17.91 -1.51 -0.88
CA GLY A 156 18.34 -2.42 0.18
C GLY A 156 17.40 -3.60 0.43
N ASP A 157 16.13 -3.44 0.17
CA ASP A 157 15.08 -4.44 0.36
C ASP A 157 14.48 -4.93 -0.98
N LYS A 158 14.03 -6.18 -1.00
CA LYS A 158 13.36 -6.74 -2.19
C LYS A 158 12.05 -6.03 -2.49
N LEU A 159 11.97 -5.46 -3.68
CA LEU A 159 10.76 -4.83 -4.18
C LEU A 159 9.74 -5.89 -4.64
N SER A 160 8.50 -5.74 -4.21
CA SER A 160 7.38 -6.62 -4.59
C SER A 160 6.09 -5.81 -4.72
N SER A 161 5.07 -6.37 -5.36
CA SER A 161 3.75 -5.73 -5.48
C SER A 161 3.13 -5.34 -4.15
N TYR A 162 3.49 -6.03 -3.07
CA TYR A 162 3.00 -5.74 -1.72
C TYR A 162 3.74 -4.57 -1.05
N THR A 163 4.94 -4.26 -1.53
CA THR A 163 5.78 -3.17 -1.00
C THR A 163 5.10 -1.81 -1.11
N ALA A 164 4.38 -1.53 -2.21
CA ALA A 164 3.64 -0.27 -2.38
C ALA A 164 2.66 -0.04 -1.23
N ARG A 165 1.93 -1.09 -0.83
CA ARG A 165 0.94 -1.02 0.24
C ARG A 165 1.57 -0.84 1.61
N HIS A 166 2.65 -1.57 1.90
CA HIS A 166 3.40 -1.41 3.14
C HIS A 166 4.02 -0.02 3.25
N THR A 167 4.59 0.47 2.16
CA THR A 167 5.21 1.80 2.12
C THR A 167 4.18 2.89 2.34
N TRP A 168 3.02 2.82 1.67
CA TRP A 168 1.95 3.82 1.86
C TRP A 168 1.47 3.85 3.31
N ALA A 169 1.16 2.69 3.91
CA ALA A 169 0.69 2.62 5.29
C ALA A 169 1.72 3.15 6.28
N THR A 170 2.99 2.75 6.14
CA THR A 170 4.07 3.19 7.01
C THR A 170 4.34 4.68 6.86
N THR A 171 4.34 5.20 5.62
CA THR A 171 4.52 6.63 5.36
C THR A 171 3.38 7.45 5.95
N ALA A 172 2.11 7.03 5.75
CA ALA A 172 0.95 7.69 6.31
C ALA A 172 1.04 7.75 7.86
N TYR A 173 1.48 6.66 8.49
CA TYR A 173 1.68 6.62 9.94
C TYR A 173 2.79 7.59 10.40
N TYR A 174 3.90 7.67 9.66
CA TYR A 174 4.96 8.65 9.96
C TYR A 174 4.56 10.10 9.69
N CYS A 175 3.59 10.33 8.81
CA CYS A 175 2.92 11.62 8.63
C CYS A 175 1.88 11.92 9.73
N GLU A 176 1.84 11.13 10.81
CA GLU A 176 0.95 11.31 11.97
C GLU A 176 -0.54 11.15 11.63
N ILE A 177 -0.86 10.46 10.51
CA ILE A 177 -2.24 10.12 10.18
C ILE A 177 -2.74 9.03 11.13
N HIS A 178 -3.92 9.25 11.72
CA HIS A 178 -4.50 8.32 12.68
C HIS A 178 -4.68 6.91 12.08
N PRO A 179 -4.29 5.81 12.79
CA PRO A 179 -4.40 4.45 12.28
C PRO A 179 -5.79 4.05 11.80
N GLY A 180 -6.85 4.59 12.41
CA GLY A 180 -8.23 4.41 11.95
C GLY A 180 -8.45 4.94 10.53
N VAL A 181 -7.94 6.15 10.22
CA VAL A 181 -8.01 6.75 8.88
C VAL A 181 -7.22 5.90 7.88
N ILE A 182 -6.03 5.42 8.27
CA ILE A 182 -5.22 4.52 7.43
C ILE A 182 -5.99 3.23 7.15
N SER A 183 -6.63 2.65 8.18
CA SER A 183 -7.44 1.44 8.08
C SER A 183 -8.58 1.58 7.08
N GLU A 184 -9.33 2.68 7.17
CA GLU A 184 -10.43 2.98 6.24
C GLU A 184 -9.91 3.23 4.82
N ALA A 185 -8.88 4.06 4.67
CA ALA A 185 -8.29 4.38 3.37
C ALA A 185 -7.77 3.14 2.63
N MET A 186 -7.32 2.13 3.35
CA MET A 186 -6.84 0.86 2.81
C MET A 186 -7.92 -0.22 2.71
N GLY A 187 -9.12 0.00 3.22
CA GLY A 187 -10.20 -0.98 3.24
C GLY A 187 -9.89 -2.21 4.09
N HIS A 188 -9.24 -2.02 5.25
CA HIS A 188 -9.00 -3.09 6.20
C HIS A 188 -10.28 -3.42 6.99
N SER A 189 -10.40 -4.67 7.45
CA SER A 189 -11.54 -5.11 8.26
C SER A 189 -11.48 -4.56 9.70
N SER A 190 -10.28 -4.25 10.20
CA SER A 190 -10.06 -3.68 11.53
C SER A 190 -8.75 -2.87 11.57
N ILE A 191 -8.60 -2.04 12.60
CA ILE A 191 -7.37 -1.28 12.89
C ILE A 191 -6.21 -2.25 13.17
N THR A 192 -6.45 -3.37 13.85
CA THR A 192 -5.43 -4.38 14.14
C THR A 192 -4.75 -4.91 12.89
N VAL A 193 -5.50 -5.05 11.77
CA VAL A 193 -4.88 -5.40 10.48
C VAL A 193 -3.94 -4.29 10.00
N THR A 194 -4.27 -3.02 10.25
CA THR A 194 -3.41 -1.89 9.88
C THR A 194 -2.12 -1.89 10.68
N GLU A 195 -2.17 -2.17 11.96
CA GLU A 195 -1.01 -2.20 12.87
C GLU A 195 0.07 -3.18 12.39
N THR A 196 -0.30 -4.27 11.71
CA THR A 196 0.68 -5.22 11.13
C THR A 196 1.55 -4.61 10.02
N TYR A 197 1.14 -3.49 9.44
CA TYR A 197 1.90 -2.75 8.42
C TYR A 197 2.81 -1.68 9.02
N LEU A 198 2.53 -1.24 10.27
CA LEU A 198 3.19 -0.09 10.86
C LEU A 198 4.53 -0.51 11.47
N LYS A 199 5.56 0.29 11.19
CA LYS A 199 6.85 0.15 11.87
C LYS A 199 6.80 0.91 13.20
N PRO A 200 7.44 0.42 14.28
CA PRO A 200 7.61 1.18 15.51
C PRO A 200 8.25 2.54 15.25
N PHE A 201 7.82 3.55 15.99
CA PHE A 201 8.50 4.84 15.97
C PHE A 201 9.94 4.72 16.47
N ARG A 202 10.84 5.50 15.88
CA ARG A 202 12.19 5.67 16.43
C ARG A 202 12.12 6.43 17.75
N ASN A 203 13.00 6.09 18.70
CA ASN A 203 13.04 6.73 20.03
C ASN A 203 13.01 8.26 19.95
N LYS A 204 13.77 8.86 19.04
CA LYS A 204 13.76 10.32 18.81
C LYS A 204 12.35 10.90 18.61
N LYS A 205 11.47 10.21 17.87
CA LYS A 205 10.10 10.68 17.63
C LYS A 205 9.22 10.52 18.87
N ILE A 206 9.48 9.50 19.68
CA ILE A 206 8.82 9.31 20.97
C ILE A 206 9.21 10.44 21.93
N ASP A 207 10.50 10.80 21.96
CA ASP A 207 11.01 11.90 22.79
C ASP A 207 10.45 13.27 22.36
N GLU A 208 10.35 13.51 21.03
CA GLU A 208 9.71 14.69 20.48
C GLU A 208 8.22 14.80 20.87
N ALA A 209 7.50 13.67 20.82
CA ALA A 209 6.11 13.60 21.23
C ALA A 209 5.97 13.90 22.74
N ASN A 210 6.82 13.28 23.57
CA ASN A 210 6.84 13.55 25.01
C ASN A 210 7.12 15.02 25.31
N LYS A 211 8.07 15.64 24.61
CA LYS A 211 8.35 17.07 24.74
C LYS A 211 7.13 17.92 24.43
N LYS A 212 6.39 17.62 23.34
CA LYS A 212 5.14 18.36 23.01
C LYS A 212 4.10 18.25 24.15
N VAL A 213 3.93 17.07 24.74
CA VAL A 213 3.01 16.87 25.88
C VAL A 213 3.44 17.71 27.08
N VAL A 214 4.72 17.66 27.43
CA VAL A 214 5.26 18.43 28.56
C VAL A 214 5.12 19.94 28.33
N ASP A 215 5.45 20.42 27.11
CA ASP A 215 5.34 21.83 26.76
C ASP A 215 3.88 22.32 26.76
N PHE A 216 2.94 21.46 26.35
CA PHE A 216 1.51 21.79 26.42
C PHE A 216 1.06 22.02 27.87
N ILE A 217 1.42 21.12 28.79
CA ILE A 217 1.10 21.26 30.22
C ILE A 217 1.75 22.51 30.81
N LYS A 218 3.04 22.76 30.50
CA LYS A 218 3.75 23.95 31.01
C LYS A 218 3.11 25.27 30.55
N ARG A 219 2.59 25.33 29.33
CA ARG A 219 1.85 26.49 28.81
C ARG A 219 0.47 26.69 29.46
N SER A 220 -0.12 25.58 29.93
CA SER A 220 -1.44 25.59 30.56
C SER A 220 -1.40 25.88 32.07
N ILE A 221 -0.21 25.91 32.68
CA ILE A 221 -0.03 26.30 34.08
C ILE A 221 0.16 27.85 34.09
N PRO A 222 -0.72 28.61 34.75
CA PRO A 222 -0.48 30.05 34.95
C PRO A 222 0.86 30.24 35.70
N ILE A 223 1.69 31.17 35.21
CA ILE A 223 2.97 31.51 35.86
C ILE A 223 2.64 32.24 37.18
N ALA A 224 2.29 31.48 38.17
CA ALA A 224 2.05 31.97 39.52
C ALA A 224 2.53 30.91 40.54
N MET A 225 3.81 30.60 40.48
CA MET A 225 4.56 29.91 41.52
C MET A 225 6.06 29.93 41.17
N CYS A 226 6.66 31.08 41.32
CA CYS A 226 8.08 31.24 41.66
C CYS A 226 8.18 32.32 42.77
#